data_6832daa767622b7a4cf6ff7b9ec7f1f7
#
_entry.id   6832daa767622b7a4cf6ff7b9ec7f1f7
#
_cell.length_a   1.000
_cell.length_b   1.000
_cell.length_c   1.000
_cell.angle_alpha   90.00
_cell.angle_beta   90.00
_cell.angle_gamma   90.00
#
_symmetry.space_group_name_H-M   'P 1'
#
loop_
_entity.id
_entity.type
_entity.pdbx_description
1 polymer ?
#
loop_
_entity_poly.entity_id
_entity_poly.type
_entity_poly.pdbx_seq_one_letter_code
_entity_poly.pdbx_strand_id
1 'polypeptide(L)'
;MSVFSERSYYKPFKYEWAFEAYDIQQKMHWLPSEVPLHEDVNDWNNKMNESEKNLVKQILTFFTQGDVDIAQAYMDVYITMFKQPEIRMMLSAIATSEANHAHSYSLLNDTVGMDDREYKAFQEIGAMNDKHEYLWKNKGGTDEEKIVRDMAVFSAFGEGLQLFASFVMLLNFTRFGKMKGMGQIVAWSIRDESHHVESMIKLLHAVLDEMPHVWNDNFKATLYQICRDMVRLEDRFIDLAFGMGPVEGLNPGEVKQYIRHIADRRLLQLGLKPNYGVKDNPLEWVDWIVGGVEHTNFFENRSTEYAKGTLTGTWDEAFN
;
A
#
# COMPACT_ATOMS: atom_id res chain seq x y z
N MET A 1 -18.45 -1.24 -24.21
CA MET A 1 -17.66 -2.43 -23.78
C MET A 1 -17.59 -2.42 -22.28
N SER A 2 -17.78 -3.55 -21.63
CA SER A 2 -17.69 -3.69 -20.17
C SER A 2 -16.23 -3.76 -19.72
N VAL A 3 -15.94 -3.44 -18.44
CA VAL A 3 -14.65 -3.70 -17.80
C VAL A 3 -14.26 -5.18 -17.84
N PHE A 4 -15.26 -6.07 -17.91
CA PHE A 4 -15.12 -7.52 -17.97
C PHE A 4 -15.01 -8.09 -19.38
N SER A 5 -15.30 -7.28 -20.43
CA SER A 5 -15.32 -7.75 -21.81
C SER A 5 -13.92 -7.82 -22.39
N GLU A 6 -13.62 -8.91 -23.08
CA GLU A 6 -12.37 -9.02 -23.86
C GLU A 6 -12.37 -8.05 -25.04
N ARG A 7 -11.17 -7.58 -25.38
CA ARG A 7 -10.90 -6.78 -26.56
C ARG A 7 -9.68 -7.34 -27.27
N SER A 8 -9.80 -7.59 -28.57
CA SER A 8 -8.76 -8.21 -29.39
C SER A 8 -7.72 -7.23 -29.93
N TYR A 9 -7.82 -5.94 -29.61
CA TYR A 9 -6.92 -4.89 -30.07
C TYR A 9 -6.49 -4.00 -28.91
N TYR A 10 -5.30 -3.37 -29.03
CA TYR A 10 -4.70 -2.58 -27.96
C TYR A 10 -5.38 -1.22 -27.78
N LYS A 11 -5.55 -0.43 -28.84
CA LYS A 11 -6.16 0.91 -28.82
C LYS A 11 -7.35 1.00 -29.78
N PRO A 12 -8.29 1.97 -29.57
CA PRO A 12 -8.31 3.03 -28.54
C PRO A 12 -8.70 2.49 -27.16
N PHE A 13 -8.18 3.12 -26.09
CA PHE A 13 -8.55 2.81 -24.72
C PHE A 13 -9.94 3.36 -24.39
N LYS A 14 -10.73 2.59 -23.63
CA LYS A 14 -11.99 3.05 -23.05
C LYS A 14 -11.78 3.70 -21.68
N TYR A 15 -10.83 3.17 -20.92
CA TYR A 15 -10.50 3.59 -19.55
C TYR A 15 -9.12 4.24 -19.55
N GLU A 16 -8.99 5.43 -20.19
CA GLU A 16 -7.70 6.13 -20.30
C GLU A 16 -7.04 6.36 -18.95
N TRP A 17 -7.82 6.63 -17.90
CA TRP A 17 -7.34 6.78 -16.54
C TRP A 17 -6.58 5.54 -16.03
N ALA A 18 -6.93 4.33 -16.48
CA ALA A 18 -6.21 3.12 -16.08
C ALA A 18 -4.83 3.04 -16.76
N PHE A 19 -4.74 3.49 -18.01
CA PHE A 19 -3.44 3.62 -18.67
C PHE A 19 -2.57 4.72 -18.04
N GLU A 20 -3.16 5.85 -17.66
CA GLU A 20 -2.47 6.91 -16.92
C GLU A 20 -1.95 6.41 -15.58
N ALA A 21 -2.77 5.64 -14.83
CA ALA A 21 -2.36 5.02 -13.58
C ALA A 21 -1.19 4.04 -13.77
N TYR A 22 -1.22 3.22 -14.83
CA TYR A 22 -0.08 2.39 -15.19
C TYR A 22 1.19 3.23 -15.45
N ASP A 23 1.09 4.30 -16.24
CA ASP A 23 2.22 5.14 -16.61
C ASP A 23 2.83 5.86 -15.40
N ILE A 24 1.98 6.31 -14.46
CA ILE A 24 2.40 6.88 -13.18
C ILE A 24 3.16 5.84 -12.36
N GLN A 25 2.64 4.62 -12.21
CA GLN A 25 3.30 3.55 -11.45
C GLN A 25 4.69 3.20 -12.05
N GLN A 26 4.81 3.18 -13.38
CA GLN A 26 6.11 2.96 -14.03
C GLN A 26 7.12 4.07 -13.72
N LYS A 27 6.69 5.32 -13.64
CA LYS A 27 7.54 6.47 -13.29
C LYS A 27 7.95 6.50 -11.82
N MET A 28 7.11 5.94 -10.94
CA MET A 28 7.38 5.86 -9.50
C MET A 28 8.21 4.64 -9.10
N HIS A 29 8.51 3.73 -10.04
CA HIS A 29 9.23 2.48 -9.73
C HIS A 29 10.58 2.74 -9.06
N TRP A 30 10.88 1.94 -8.05
CA TRP A 30 12.12 1.94 -7.28
C TRP A 30 12.53 0.51 -6.93
N LEU A 31 13.76 0.31 -6.51
CA LEU A 31 14.29 -0.99 -6.10
C LEU A 31 14.83 -0.93 -4.67
N PRO A 32 14.71 -2.00 -3.88
CA PRO A 32 15.26 -2.07 -2.52
C PRO A 32 16.76 -1.76 -2.47
N SER A 33 17.51 -2.14 -3.51
CA SER A 33 18.95 -1.88 -3.64
C SER A 33 19.33 -0.40 -3.78
N GLU A 34 18.36 0.48 -4.03
CA GLU A 34 18.58 1.93 -4.08
C GLU A 34 18.66 2.55 -2.68
N VAL A 35 18.25 1.80 -1.64
CA VAL A 35 18.20 2.29 -0.26
C VAL A 35 19.42 1.79 0.53
N PRO A 36 20.27 2.68 1.06
CA PRO A 36 21.41 2.29 1.88
C PRO A 36 20.97 1.91 3.30
N LEU A 37 20.95 0.62 3.63
CA LEU A 37 20.51 0.10 4.94
C LEU A 37 21.65 -0.07 5.96
N HIS A 38 22.89 0.23 5.61
CA HIS A 38 24.05 0.02 6.51
C HIS A 38 24.00 0.90 7.76
N GLU A 39 23.42 2.11 7.68
CA GLU A 39 23.23 2.98 8.86
C GLU A 39 22.13 2.41 9.77
N ASP A 40 21.11 1.76 9.22
CA ASP A 40 20.01 1.18 9.98
C ASP A 40 20.51 0.02 10.86
N VAL A 41 21.49 -0.77 10.40
CA VAL A 41 22.15 -1.79 11.22
C VAL A 41 22.80 -1.18 12.47
N ASN A 42 23.50 -0.04 12.30
CA ASN A 42 24.10 0.65 13.42
C ASN A 42 23.06 1.24 14.37
N ASP A 43 22.00 1.84 13.82
CA ASP A 43 20.91 2.40 14.61
C ASP A 43 20.18 1.31 15.40
N TRP A 44 19.88 0.19 14.78
CA TRP A 44 19.27 -0.98 15.40
C TRP A 44 20.07 -1.48 16.61
N ASN A 45 21.38 -1.65 16.44
CA ASN A 45 22.23 -2.23 17.46
C ASN A 45 22.57 -1.25 18.60
N ASN A 46 22.70 0.05 18.31
CA ASN A 46 23.32 0.99 19.24
C ASN A 46 22.40 2.15 19.68
N LYS A 47 21.32 2.46 18.95
CA LYS A 47 20.45 3.62 19.26
C LYS A 47 19.02 3.23 19.64
N MET A 48 18.57 2.04 19.24
CA MET A 48 17.20 1.57 19.50
C MET A 48 17.12 0.89 20.86
N ASN A 49 16.15 1.29 21.69
CA ASN A 49 15.83 0.59 22.93
C ASN A 49 14.89 -0.62 22.66
N GLU A 50 14.65 -1.43 23.70
CA GLU A 50 13.88 -2.68 23.55
C GLU A 50 12.42 -2.46 23.16
N SER A 51 11.78 -1.38 23.61
CA SER A 51 10.40 -1.05 23.21
C SER A 51 10.33 -0.65 21.73
N GLU A 52 11.29 0.14 21.26
CA GLU A 52 11.43 0.53 19.85
C GLU A 52 11.70 -0.67 18.96
N LYS A 53 12.62 -1.55 19.34
CA LYS A 53 12.91 -2.81 18.61
C LYS A 53 11.71 -3.72 18.55
N ASN A 54 10.98 -3.87 19.67
CA ASN A 54 9.75 -4.66 19.68
C ASN A 54 8.71 -4.11 18.71
N LEU A 55 8.46 -2.79 18.73
CA LEU A 55 7.50 -2.17 17.83
C LEU A 55 7.85 -2.45 16.36
N VAL A 56 9.11 -2.24 15.96
CA VAL A 56 9.57 -2.52 14.60
C VAL A 56 9.42 -4.00 14.25
N LYS A 57 9.83 -4.91 15.15
CA LYS A 57 9.68 -6.37 14.94
C LYS A 57 8.23 -6.79 14.73
N GLN A 58 7.32 -6.33 15.58
CA GLN A 58 5.89 -6.67 15.45
C GLN A 58 5.33 -6.22 14.09
N ILE A 59 5.74 -5.04 13.62
CA ILE A 59 5.29 -4.54 12.32
C ILE A 59 5.88 -5.38 11.20
N LEU A 60 7.19 -5.59 11.16
CA LEU A 60 7.87 -6.30 10.08
C LEU A 60 7.45 -7.79 10.00
N THR A 61 7.13 -8.43 11.13
CA THR A 61 6.60 -9.80 11.18
C THR A 61 5.30 -9.93 10.36
N PHE A 62 4.48 -8.90 10.32
CA PHE A 62 3.20 -8.92 9.61
C PHE A 62 3.29 -8.33 8.19
N PHE A 63 4.10 -7.30 7.98
CA PHE A 63 4.12 -6.51 6.74
C PHE A 63 4.43 -7.35 5.51
N THR A 64 5.50 -8.14 5.55
CA THR A 64 5.90 -8.99 4.41
C THR A 64 4.76 -9.91 3.96
N GLN A 65 4.00 -10.47 4.91
CA GLN A 65 2.85 -11.32 4.57
C GLN A 65 1.67 -10.51 4.06
N GLY A 66 1.45 -9.31 4.57
CA GLY A 66 0.40 -8.40 4.10
C GLY A 66 0.53 -8.13 2.60
N ASP A 67 1.72 -7.75 2.15
CA ASP A 67 1.99 -7.45 0.74
C ASP A 67 1.89 -8.71 -0.16
N VAL A 68 2.28 -9.89 0.36
CA VAL A 68 2.09 -11.16 -0.35
C VAL A 68 0.61 -11.45 -0.56
N ASP A 69 -0.24 -11.23 0.44
CA ASP A 69 -1.69 -11.44 0.34
C ASP A 69 -2.34 -10.48 -0.67
N ILE A 70 -1.91 -9.22 -0.67
CA ILE A 70 -2.40 -8.22 -1.61
C ILE A 70 -1.95 -8.56 -3.04
N ALA A 71 -0.66 -8.86 -3.24
CA ALA A 71 -0.14 -9.30 -4.55
C ALA A 71 -0.91 -10.50 -5.10
N GLN A 72 -1.23 -11.48 -4.24
CA GLN A 72 -2.02 -12.65 -4.62
C GLN A 72 -3.43 -12.26 -5.08
N ALA A 73 -4.10 -11.33 -4.40
CA ALA A 73 -5.42 -10.85 -4.81
C ALA A 73 -5.38 -10.21 -6.21
N TYR A 74 -4.34 -9.44 -6.52
CA TYR A 74 -4.14 -8.86 -7.85
C TYR A 74 -3.92 -9.95 -8.91
N MET A 75 -3.03 -10.91 -8.68
CA MET A 75 -2.66 -11.93 -9.65
C MET A 75 -3.76 -12.96 -9.88
N ASP A 76 -4.36 -13.48 -8.82
CA ASP A 76 -5.29 -14.61 -8.90
C ASP A 76 -6.74 -14.17 -9.17
N VAL A 77 -7.11 -12.95 -8.77
CA VAL A 77 -8.50 -12.47 -8.88
C VAL A 77 -8.60 -11.34 -9.92
N TYR A 78 -8.00 -10.19 -9.69
CA TYR A 78 -8.30 -8.99 -10.49
C TYR A 78 -7.78 -9.08 -11.92
N ILE A 79 -6.51 -9.47 -12.15
CA ILE A 79 -5.93 -9.61 -13.50
C ILE A 79 -6.68 -10.66 -14.31
N THR A 80 -7.22 -11.70 -13.68
CA THR A 80 -8.01 -12.73 -14.36
C THR A 80 -9.43 -12.28 -14.66
N MET A 81 -10.01 -11.42 -13.83
CA MET A 81 -11.37 -10.91 -13.91
C MET A 81 -11.53 -9.81 -14.96
N PHE A 82 -10.67 -8.80 -14.92
CA PHE A 82 -10.73 -7.63 -15.81
C PHE A 82 -10.01 -7.91 -17.13
N LYS A 83 -10.67 -7.60 -18.27
CA LYS A 83 -10.19 -8.02 -19.59
C LYS A 83 -9.70 -6.87 -20.48
N GLN A 84 -9.96 -5.60 -20.11
CA GLN A 84 -9.49 -4.46 -20.89
C GLN A 84 -7.96 -4.31 -20.77
N PRO A 85 -7.22 -4.13 -21.88
CA PRO A 85 -5.75 -4.08 -21.86
C PRO A 85 -5.19 -3.03 -20.89
N GLU A 86 -5.73 -1.81 -20.89
CA GLU A 86 -5.30 -0.71 -20.04
C GLU A 86 -5.51 -1.02 -18.55
N ILE A 87 -6.63 -1.67 -18.19
CA ILE A 87 -6.90 -2.11 -16.80
C ILE A 87 -5.90 -3.19 -16.39
N ARG A 88 -5.67 -4.18 -17.25
CA ARG A 88 -4.71 -5.26 -16.95
C ARG A 88 -3.27 -4.76 -16.82
N MET A 89 -2.89 -3.76 -17.60
CA MET A 89 -1.58 -3.10 -17.47
C MET A 89 -1.44 -2.43 -16.10
N MET A 90 -2.45 -1.66 -15.68
CA MET A 90 -2.50 -1.02 -14.36
C MET A 90 -2.40 -2.07 -13.24
N LEU A 91 -3.24 -3.09 -13.26
CA LEU A 91 -3.24 -4.15 -12.24
C LEU A 91 -1.93 -4.94 -12.19
N SER A 92 -1.29 -5.18 -13.34
CA SER A 92 0.01 -5.85 -13.40
C SER A 92 1.14 -4.98 -12.83
N ALA A 93 1.08 -3.68 -13.04
CA ALA A 93 2.05 -2.75 -12.47
C ALA A 93 1.92 -2.67 -10.95
N ILE A 94 0.69 -2.63 -10.43
CA ILE A 94 0.41 -2.68 -8.99
C ILE A 94 0.92 -4.01 -8.40
N ALA A 95 0.56 -5.17 -8.98
CA ALA A 95 1.04 -6.46 -8.51
C ALA A 95 2.58 -6.57 -8.47
N THR A 96 3.26 -5.92 -9.41
CA THR A 96 4.73 -5.85 -9.42
C THR A 96 5.25 -4.96 -8.29
N SER A 97 4.57 -3.86 -7.99
CA SER A 97 4.89 -2.97 -6.86
C SER A 97 4.76 -3.71 -5.53
N GLU A 98 3.70 -4.49 -5.34
CA GLU A 98 3.49 -5.31 -4.13
C GLU A 98 4.62 -6.34 -3.93
N ALA A 99 5.04 -7.00 -5.00
CA ALA A 99 6.17 -7.92 -4.94
C ALA A 99 7.47 -7.20 -4.55
N ASN A 100 7.66 -5.95 -4.98
CA ASN A 100 8.79 -5.11 -4.60
C ASN A 100 8.71 -4.66 -3.13
N HIS A 101 7.52 -4.34 -2.62
CA HIS A 101 7.29 -4.04 -1.20
C HIS A 101 7.64 -5.26 -0.33
N ALA A 102 7.11 -6.44 -0.64
CA ALA A 102 7.43 -7.68 0.08
C ALA A 102 8.93 -7.97 0.11
N HIS A 103 9.64 -7.79 -1.03
CA HIS A 103 11.10 -7.92 -1.10
C HIS A 103 11.81 -6.89 -0.20
N SER A 104 11.34 -5.64 -0.18
CA SER A 104 11.94 -4.56 0.61
C SER A 104 11.82 -4.81 2.11
N TYR A 105 10.64 -5.27 2.56
CA TYR A 105 10.43 -5.61 3.97
C TYR A 105 11.18 -6.89 4.37
N SER A 106 11.33 -7.86 3.47
CA SER A 106 12.21 -9.00 3.69
C SER A 106 13.67 -8.56 3.87
N LEU A 107 14.16 -7.64 3.04
CA LEU A 107 15.51 -7.09 3.18
C LEU A 107 15.69 -6.32 4.50
N LEU A 108 14.65 -5.61 4.97
CA LEU A 108 14.67 -4.99 6.30
C LEU A 108 14.74 -6.03 7.42
N ASN A 109 13.98 -7.13 7.32
CA ASN A 109 14.04 -8.24 8.27
C ASN A 109 15.48 -8.79 8.38
N ASP A 110 16.11 -9.05 7.24
CA ASP A 110 17.52 -9.51 7.20
C ASP A 110 18.46 -8.46 7.82
N THR A 111 18.24 -7.19 7.53
CA THR A 111 19.06 -6.06 8.02
C THR A 111 19.03 -5.95 9.54
N VAL A 112 17.87 -6.16 10.17
CA VAL A 112 17.73 -6.13 11.63
C VAL A 112 18.01 -7.50 12.30
N GLY A 113 18.36 -8.52 11.50
CA GLY A 113 18.73 -9.85 11.98
C GLY A 113 17.55 -10.64 12.52
N MET A 114 16.38 -10.53 11.90
CA MET A 114 15.23 -11.38 12.20
C MET A 114 15.47 -12.81 11.68
N ASP A 115 15.05 -13.79 12.47
CA ASP A 115 15.15 -15.22 12.10
C ASP A 115 14.03 -15.57 11.09
N ASP A 116 14.31 -16.50 10.17
CA ASP A 116 13.31 -17.00 9.19
C ASP A 116 12.01 -17.52 9.84
N ARG A 117 12.06 -17.92 11.09
CA ARG A 117 10.88 -18.34 11.85
C ARG A 117 9.89 -17.21 12.10
N GLU A 118 10.36 -15.96 12.14
CA GLU A 118 9.53 -14.78 12.35
C GLU A 118 8.53 -14.57 11.20
N TYR A 119 8.86 -14.99 9.97
CA TYR A 119 7.94 -14.94 8.83
C TYR A 119 6.65 -15.76 9.01
N LYS A 120 6.66 -16.75 9.92
CA LYS A 120 5.48 -17.53 10.26
C LYS A 120 4.82 -17.13 11.58
N ALA A 121 5.50 -16.31 12.38
CA ALA A 121 5.07 -15.97 13.72
C ALA A 121 3.71 -15.21 13.72
N PHE A 122 3.37 -14.49 12.65
CA PHE A 122 2.07 -13.82 12.54
C PHE A 122 0.88 -14.79 12.70
N GLN A 123 1.01 -16.04 12.30
CA GLN A 123 -0.05 -17.06 12.40
C GLN A 123 -0.35 -17.45 13.86
N GLU A 124 0.63 -17.32 14.75
CA GLU A 124 0.50 -17.63 16.18
C GLU A 124 0.07 -16.38 17.00
N ILE A 125 0.17 -15.19 16.42
CA ILE A 125 -0.16 -13.92 17.07
C ILE A 125 -1.58 -13.51 16.69
N GLY A 126 -2.53 -13.70 17.59
CA GLY A 126 -3.95 -13.54 17.31
C GLY A 126 -4.34 -12.19 16.68
N ALA A 127 -3.70 -11.07 17.06
CA ALA A 127 -3.98 -9.76 16.44
C ALA A 127 -3.54 -9.69 14.96
N MET A 128 -2.46 -10.38 14.59
CA MET A 128 -1.95 -10.44 13.22
C MET A 128 -2.74 -11.46 12.38
N ASN A 129 -2.95 -12.65 12.92
CA ASN A 129 -3.72 -13.70 12.24
C ASN A 129 -5.15 -13.26 11.94
N ASP A 130 -5.80 -12.57 12.87
CA ASP A 130 -7.17 -12.06 12.67
C ASP A 130 -7.21 -11.03 11.52
N LYS A 131 -6.18 -10.20 11.33
CA LYS A 131 -6.07 -9.27 10.19
C LYS A 131 -5.96 -10.05 8.87
N HIS A 132 -5.04 -11.02 8.82
CA HIS A 132 -4.83 -11.86 7.64
C HIS A 132 -6.11 -12.63 7.27
N GLU A 133 -6.71 -13.37 8.20
CA GLU A 133 -7.93 -14.14 7.95
C GLU A 133 -9.11 -13.24 7.53
N TYR A 134 -9.18 -12.02 8.04
CA TYR A 134 -10.27 -11.11 7.72
C TYR A 134 -10.29 -10.71 6.25
N LEU A 135 -9.14 -10.55 5.60
CA LEU A 135 -9.04 -10.24 4.17
C LEU A 135 -9.69 -11.35 3.33
N TRP A 136 -9.38 -12.61 3.63
CA TRP A 136 -9.83 -13.78 2.88
C TRP A 136 -11.21 -14.31 3.28
N LYS A 137 -11.75 -13.82 4.38
CA LYS A 137 -13.03 -14.30 4.92
C LYS A 137 -14.17 -14.05 3.95
N ASN A 138 -14.84 -15.13 3.52
CA ASN A 138 -16.08 -15.02 2.75
C ASN A 138 -17.17 -14.35 3.60
N LYS A 139 -17.72 -13.26 3.09
CA LYS A 139 -18.71 -12.44 3.80
C LYS A 139 -20.15 -12.64 3.27
N GLY A 140 -20.37 -13.63 2.38
CA GLY A 140 -21.68 -13.90 1.78
C GLY A 140 -22.08 -12.88 0.70
N GLY A 141 -23.35 -12.86 0.31
CA GLY A 141 -23.89 -11.99 -0.75
C GLY A 141 -23.94 -12.66 -2.11
N THR A 142 -24.40 -11.93 -3.14
CA THR A 142 -24.38 -12.35 -4.53
C THR A 142 -22.95 -12.30 -5.09
N ASP A 143 -22.71 -12.95 -6.25
CA ASP A 143 -21.40 -12.91 -6.92
C ASP A 143 -20.98 -11.48 -7.28
N GLU A 144 -21.93 -10.63 -7.70
CA GLU A 144 -21.69 -9.23 -8.05
C GLU A 144 -21.37 -8.40 -6.80
N GLU A 145 -22.11 -8.59 -5.71
CA GLU A 145 -21.80 -7.97 -4.41
C GLU A 145 -20.42 -8.40 -3.90
N LYS A 146 -20.05 -9.69 -4.15
CA LYS A 146 -18.74 -10.21 -3.76
C LYS A 146 -17.62 -9.47 -4.49
N ILE A 147 -17.71 -9.24 -5.79
CA ILE A 147 -16.71 -8.52 -6.58
C ILE A 147 -16.45 -7.13 -5.97
N VAL A 148 -17.51 -6.33 -5.81
CA VAL A 148 -17.38 -4.95 -5.29
C VAL A 148 -16.87 -4.93 -3.85
N ARG A 149 -17.34 -5.86 -3.03
CA ARG A 149 -16.91 -5.99 -1.64
C ARG A 149 -15.44 -6.38 -1.53
N ASP A 150 -14.98 -7.38 -2.30
CA ASP A 150 -13.60 -7.85 -2.26
C ASP A 150 -12.64 -6.73 -2.74
N MET A 151 -13.03 -5.95 -3.76
CA MET A 151 -12.29 -4.75 -4.16
C MET A 151 -12.21 -3.73 -3.01
N ALA A 152 -13.31 -3.47 -2.30
CA ALA A 152 -13.29 -2.57 -1.15
C ALA A 152 -12.45 -3.12 0.01
N VAL A 153 -12.52 -4.44 0.28
CA VAL A 153 -11.79 -5.10 1.37
C VAL A 153 -10.28 -5.09 1.12
N PHE A 154 -9.83 -5.55 -0.06
CA PHE A 154 -8.40 -5.63 -0.32
C PHE A 154 -7.77 -4.26 -0.59
N SER A 155 -8.39 -3.43 -1.43
CA SER A 155 -7.78 -2.17 -1.83
C SER A 155 -8.15 -1.00 -0.93
N ALA A 156 -9.42 -0.61 -0.84
CA ALA A 156 -9.79 0.58 -0.07
C ALA A 156 -9.45 0.45 1.42
N PHE A 157 -9.63 -0.73 2.01
CA PHE A 157 -9.39 -0.95 3.44
C PHE A 157 -8.13 -1.80 3.72
N GLY A 158 -7.74 -2.76 2.90
CA GLY A 158 -6.51 -3.53 3.04
C GLY A 158 -5.30 -2.63 2.83
N GLU A 159 -5.05 -2.22 1.60
CA GLU A 159 -3.96 -1.30 1.25
C GLU A 159 -4.17 0.10 1.85
N GLY A 160 -5.41 0.58 1.81
CA GLY A 160 -5.75 1.96 2.16
C GLY A 160 -5.92 2.27 3.63
N LEU A 161 -5.99 1.28 4.53
CA LEU A 161 -6.20 1.48 5.96
C LEU A 161 -5.30 0.58 6.81
N GLN A 162 -5.27 -0.74 6.56
CA GLN A 162 -4.60 -1.69 7.44
C GLN A 162 -3.06 -1.60 7.45
N LEU A 163 -2.45 -0.92 6.49
CA LEU A 163 -1.00 -0.68 6.46
C LEU A 163 -0.63 0.67 7.11
N PHE A 164 -1.56 1.62 7.16
CA PHE A 164 -1.25 3.02 7.49
C PHE A 164 -0.83 3.24 8.95
N ALA A 165 -1.34 2.47 9.92
CA ALA A 165 -0.84 2.54 11.30
C ALA A 165 0.63 2.13 11.37
N SER A 166 0.99 1.05 10.71
CA SER A 166 2.34 0.54 10.65
C SER A 166 3.29 1.53 9.97
N PHE A 167 2.88 2.12 8.86
CA PHE A 167 3.66 3.14 8.17
C PHE A 167 4.01 4.33 9.08
N VAL A 168 3.04 4.91 9.76
CA VAL A 168 3.32 6.07 10.61
C VAL A 168 4.14 5.70 11.83
N MET A 169 3.96 4.50 12.39
CA MET A 169 4.79 4.02 13.49
C MET A 169 6.25 3.83 13.07
N LEU A 170 6.52 3.30 11.88
CA LEU A 170 7.88 3.15 11.35
C LEU A 170 8.49 4.50 10.94
N LEU A 171 7.74 5.38 10.28
CA LEU A 171 8.21 6.71 9.88
C LEU A 171 8.62 7.58 11.09
N ASN A 172 8.04 7.35 12.24
CA ASN A 172 8.36 8.13 13.43
C ASN A 172 9.86 8.13 13.77
N PHE A 173 10.56 7.02 13.51
CA PHE A 173 11.99 6.92 13.81
C PHE A 173 12.84 7.91 13.02
N THR A 174 12.44 8.27 11.80
CA THR A 174 13.16 9.26 10.98
C THR A 174 13.15 10.66 11.59
N ARG A 175 12.11 11.00 12.36
CA ARG A 175 12.01 12.29 13.08
C ARG A 175 13.11 12.46 14.11
N PHE A 176 13.64 11.35 14.62
CA PHE A 176 14.71 11.30 15.62
C PHE A 176 16.05 10.88 15.01
N GLY A 177 16.18 10.91 13.69
CA GLY A 177 17.39 10.55 12.97
C GLY A 177 17.78 9.08 13.07
N LYS A 178 16.82 8.19 13.34
CA LYS A 178 16.99 6.73 13.43
C LYS A 178 16.36 6.03 12.22
N MET A 179 16.92 4.89 11.80
CA MET A 179 16.34 3.98 10.80
C MET A 179 15.93 4.69 9.50
N LYS A 180 16.83 5.51 8.96
CA LYS A 180 16.52 6.36 7.78
C LYS A 180 16.26 5.56 6.51
N GLY A 181 16.96 4.44 6.32
CA GLY A 181 16.74 3.54 5.19
C GLY A 181 15.35 2.90 5.25
N MET A 182 14.97 2.37 6.42
CA MET A 182 13.60 1.90 6.67
C MET A 182 12.58 3.00 6.38
N GLY A 183 12.82 4.21 6.89
CA GLY A 183 11.92 5.35 6.64
C GLY A 183 11.78 5.70 5.16
N GLN A 184 12.84 5.58 4.37
CA GLN A 184 12.80 5.80 2.92
C GLN A 184 11.94 4.74 2.21
N ILE A 185 12.11 3.45 2.53
CA ILE A 185 11.27 2.36 2.02
C ILE A 185 9.81 2.63 2.35
N VAL A 186 9.51 2.93 3.61
CA VAL A 186 8.14 3.20 4.08
C VAL A 186 7.52 4.40 3.38
N ALA A 187 8.27 5.50 3.19
CA ALA A 187 7.77 6.68 2.51
C ALA A 187 7.44 6.41 1.04
N TRP A 188 8.24 5.61 0.35
CA TRP A 188 7.95 5.18 -1.01
C TRP A 188 6.76 4.23 -1.07
N SER A 189 6.64 3.29 -0.12
CA SER A 189 5.48 2.41 -0.02
C SER A 189 4.18 3.19 0.20
N ILE A 190 4.15 4.20 1.10
CA ILE A 190 2.95 5.04 1.31
C ILE A 190 2.51 5.74 0.02
N ARG A 191 3.47 6.25 -0.77
CA ARG A 191 3.19 6.88 -2.06
C ARG A 191 2.55 5.88 -3.02
N ASP A 192 3.14 4.70 -3.13
CA ASP A 192 2.68 3.63 -4.02
C ASP A 192 1.29 3.15 -3.59
N GLU A 193 1.08 2.86 -2.30
CA GLU A 193 -0.22 2.46 -1.76
C GLU A 193 -1.32 3.51 -1.96
N SER A 194 -0.96 4.79 -1.84
CA SER A 194 -1.92 5.87 -2.10
C SER A 194 -2.38 5.86 -3.56
N HIS A 195 -1.47 5.60 -4.49
CA HIS A 195 -1.75 5.48 -5.92
C HIS A 195 -2.55 4.20 -6.24
N HIS A 196 -2.22 3.05 -5.61
CA HIS A 196 -2.95 1.78 -5.76
C HIS A 196 -4.40 1.95 -5.34
N VAL A 197 -4.64 2.48 -4.15
CA VAL A 197 -5.98 2.72 -3.60
C VAL A 197 -6.80 3.66 -4.50
N GLU A 198 -6.22 4.76 -4.96
CA GLU A 198 -6.92 5.69 -5.86
C GLU A 198 -7.31 4.99 -7.17
N SER A 199 -6.40 4.23 -7.75
CA SER A 199 -6.60 3.50 -9.00
C SER A 199 -7.68 2.43 -8.87
N MET A 200 -7.65 1.68 -7.77
CA MET A 200 -8.63 0.62 -7.52
C MET A 200 -10.01 1.16 -7.14
N ILE A 201 -10.10 2.30 -6.47
CA ILE A 201 -11.38 2.97 -6.21
C ILE A 201 -11.99 3.49 -7.53
N LYS A 202 -11.19 4.03 -8.46
CA LYS A 202 -11.67 4.38 -9.81
C LYS A 202 -12.22 3.14 -10.54
N LEU A 203 -11.52 2.00 -10.44
CA LEU A 203 -11.98 0.75 -11.03
C LEU A 203 -13.27 0.25 -10.37
N LEU A 204 -13.38 0.34 -9.05
CA LEU A 204 -14.59 -0.01 -8.29
C LEU A 204 -15.79 0.84 -8.74
N HIS A 205 -15.61 2.14 -8.92
CA HIS A 205 -16.67 2.99 -9.45
C HIS A 205 -17.05 2.61 -10.89
N ALA A 206 -16.09 2.27 -11.75
CA ALA A 206 -16.38 1.79 -13.10
C ALA A 206 -17.17 0.46 -13.10
N VAL A 207 -16.93 -0.42 -12.13
CA VAL A 207 -17.71 -1.65 -11.91
C VAL A 207 -19.13 -1.30 -11.44
N LEU A 208 -19.28 -0.37 -10.51
CA LEU A 208 -20.59 0.07 -10.00
C LEU A 208 -21.44 0.76 -11.08
N ASP A 209 -20.83 1.49 -12.01
CA ASP A 209 -21.53 2.07 -13.16
C ASP A 209 -22.18 0.99 -14.04
N GLU A 210 -21.59 -0.21 -14.09
CA GLU A 210 -22.13 -1.37 -14.82
C GLU A 210 -23.10 -2.20 -13.97
N MET A 211 -23.01 -2.14 -12.64
CA MET A 211 -23.80 -2.90 -11.67
C MET A 211 -24.46 -1.98 -10.60
N PRO A 212 -25.23 -0.95 -11.00
CA PRO A 212 -25.73 0.05 -10.05
C PRO A 212 -26.67 -0.51 -8.98
N HIS A 213 -27.30 -1.66 -9.24
CA HIS A 213 -28.18 -2.32 -8.27
C HIS A 213 -27.44 -2.88 -7.06
N VAL A 214 -26.12 -3.14 -7.17
CA VAL A 214 -25.29 -3.56 -6.04
C VAL A 214 -25.16 -2.44 -5.01
N TRP A 215 -25.20 -1.18 -5.42
CA TRP A 215 -24.99 -0.01 -4.54
C TRP A 215 -26.23 0.34 -3.72
N ASN A 216 -26.92 -0.65 -3.16
CA ASN A 216 -28.08 -0.48 -2.31
C ASN A 216 -27.72 -0.25 -0.82
N ASP A 217 -28.70 0.12 0.00
CA ASP A 217 -28.45 0.49 1.39
C ASP A 217 -27.96 -0.68 2.26
N ASN A 218 -28.37 -1.92 1.96
CA ASN A 218 -27.88 -3.10 2.66
C ASN A 218 -26.41 -3.35 2.37
N PHE A 219 -25.99 -3.20 1.11
CA PHE A 219 -24.60 -3.35 0.72
C PHE A 219 -23.72 -2.25 1.33
N LYS A 220 -24.18 -0.98 1.31
CA LYS A 220 -23.50 0.13 2.00
C LYS A 220 -23.35 -0.13 3.49
N ALA A 221 -24.40 -0.65 4.16
CA ALA A 221 -24.33 -1.02 5.57
C ALA A 221 -23.24 -2.09 5.83
N THR A 222 -23.07 -3.05 4.91
CA THR A 222 -22.00 -4.05 4.95
C THR A 222 -20.63 -3.38 4.89
N LEU A 223 -20.40 -2.44 3.95
CA LEU A 223 -19.14 -1.72 3.83
C LEU A 223 -18.82 -0.89 5.09
N TYR A 224 -19.79 -0.22 5.66
CA TYR A 224 -19.64 0.47 6.95
C TYR A 224 -19.22 -0.48 8.07
N GLN A 225 -19.79 -1.69 8.11
CA GLN A 225 -19.42 -2.68 9.12
C GLN A 225 -18.00 -3.20 8.89
N ILE A 226 -17.62 -3.49 7.63
CA ILE A 226 -16.26 -3.90 7.27
C ILE A 226 -15.24 -2.84 7.72
N CYS A 227 -15.49 -1.58 7.42
CA CYS A 227 -14.63 -0.48 7.85
C CYS A 227 -14.44 -0.46 9.38
N ARG A 228 -15.53 -0.60 10.16
CA ARG A 228 -15.45 -0.65 11.62
C ARG A 228 -14.68 -1.87 12.13
N ASP A 229 -14.85 -3.01 11.50
CA ASP A 229 -14.16 -4.25 11.88
C ASP A 229 -12.65 -4.11 11.64
N MET A 230 -12.27 -3.56 10.48
CA MET A 230 -10.87 -3.35 10.15
C MET A 230 -10.19 -2.31 11.05
N VAL A 231 -10.88 -1.22 11.41
CA VAL A 231 -10.38 -0.26 12.41
C VAL A 231 -10.16 -0.94 13.77
N ARG A 232 -11.08 -1.83 14.19
CA ARG A 232 -10.93 -2.58 15.45
C ARG A 232 -9.73 -3.54 15.41
N LEU A 233 -9.47 -4.17 14.26
CA LEU A 233 -8.30 -5.02 14.06
C LEU A 233 -7.01 -4.19 14.13
N GLU A 234 -6.99 -2.99 13.55
CA GLU A 234 -5.86 -2.06 13.67
C GLU A 234 -5.64 -1.62 15.13
N ASP A 235 -6.71 -1.28 15.86
CA ASP A 235 -6.59 -0.93 17.28
C ASP A 235 -5.89 -2.02 18.10
N ARG A 236 -6.22 -3.30 17.85
CA ARG A 236 -5.59 -4.45 18.51
C ARG A 236 -4.13 -4.63 18.09
N PHE A 237 -3.83 -4.39 16.83
CA PHE A 237 -2.46 -4.45 16.32
C PHE A 237 -1.59 -3.33 16.89
N ILE A 238 -2.12 -2.11 16.98
CA ILE A 238 -1.44 -0.98 17.64
C ILE A 238 -1.14 -1.32 19.10
N ASP A 239 -2.10 -1.87 19.85
CA ASP A 239 -1.88 -2.30 21.24
C ASP A 239 -0.77 -3.36 21.36
N LEU A 240 -0.72 -4.32 20.42
CA LEU A 240 0.34 -5.31 20.34
C LEU A 240 1.72 -4.67 20.10
N ALA A 241 1.80 -3.74 19.14
CA ALA A 241 3.06 -3.08 18.78
C ALA A 241 3.65 -2.29 19.96
N PHE A 242 2.79 -1.67 20.79
CA PHE A 242 3.20 -0.96 21.99
C PHE A 242 3.30 -1.85 23.26
N GLY A 243 3.19 -3.17 23.13
CA GLY A 243 3.12 -4.11 24.24
C GLY A 243 4.32 -4.10 25.20
N MET A 244 5.50 -3.62 24.75
CA MET A 244 6.69 -3.51 25.60
C MET A 244 6.92 -2.08 26.15
N GLY A 245 6.00 -1.16 25.95
CA GLY A 245 6.05 0.18 26.55
C GLY A 245 6.08 1.31 25.53
N PRO A 246 6.28 2.54 26.01
CA PRO A 246 6.20 3.74 25.19
C PRO A 246 7.38 3.83 24.21
N VAL A 247 7.10 4.49 23.07
CA VAL A 247 8.09 4.84 22.04
C VAL A 247 8.10 6.36 21.90
N GLU A 248 9.29 6.96 21.87
CA GLU A 248 9.45 8.40 21.76
C GLU A 248 8.73 8.96 20.54
N GLY A 249 7.95 10.04 20.75
CA GLY A 249 7.23 10.74 19.68
C GLY A 249 5.96 10.01 19.17
N LEU A 250 5.59 8.88 19.75
CA LEU A 250 4.35 8.16 19.43
C LEU A 250 3.44 8.02 20.64
N ASN A 251 2.16 8.30 20.42
CA ASN A 251 1.08 8.02 21.34
C ASN A 251 0.12 7.02 20.70
N PRO A 252 -0.09 5.82 21.26
CA PRO A 252 -0.99 4.83 20.66
C PRO A 252 -2.41 5.36 20.46
N GLY A 253 -2.89 6.26 21.32
CA GLY A 253 -4.20 6.91 21.17
C GLY A 253 -4.26 7.80 19.92
N GLU A 254 -3.19 8.56 19.62
CA GLU A 254 -3.11 9.38 18.41
C GLU A 254 -3.01 8.52 17.15
N VAL A 255 -2.24 7.43 17.17
CA VAL A 255 -2.18 6.47 16.06
C VAL A 255 -3.56 5.86 15.79
N LYS A 256 -4.30 5.47 16.83
CA LYS A 256 -5.68 4.99 16.70
C LYS A 256 -6.63 6.06 16.13
N GLN A 257 -6.46 7.32 16.51
CA GLN A 257 -7.23 8.43 15.91
C GLN A 257 -6.85 8.67 14.45
N TYR A 258 -5.57 8.54 14.11
CA TYR A 258 -5.11 8.61 12.73
C TYR A 258 -5.78 7.54 11.86
N ILE A 259 -5.88 6.31 12.34
CA ILE A 259 -6.59 5.24 11.61
C ILE A 259 -8.07 5.56 11.41
N ARG A 260 -8.73 6.22 12.35
CA ARG A 260 -10.11 6.69 12.17
C ARG A 260 -10.22 7.80 11.13
N HIS A 261 -9.23 8.72 11.09
CA HIS A 261 -9.13 9.72 10.04
C HIS A 261 -8.97 9.08 8.65
N ILE A 262 -8.07 8.11 8.51
CA ILE A 262 -7.87 7.35 7.27
C ILE A 262 -9.15 6.59 6.87
N ALA A 263 -9.80 5.91 7.81
CA ALA A 263 -11.05 5.19 7.57
C ALA A 263 -12.15 6.10 7.00
N ASP A 264 -12.31 7.29 7.58
CA ASP A 264 -13.28 8.28 7.10
C ASP A 264 -12.94 8.78 5.68
N ARG A 265 -11.65 8.99 5.38
CA ARG A 265 -11.20 9.34 4.02
C ARG A 265 -11.52 8.23 3.00
N ARG A 266 -11.28 6.96 3.35
CA ARG A 266 -11.60 5.83 2.46
C ARG A 266 -13.10 5.69 2.21
N LEU A 267 -13.91 5.86 3.24
CA LEU A 267 -15.37 5.88 3.08
C LEU A 267 -15.83 7.02 2.15
N LEU A 268 -15.27 8.22 2.30
CA LEU A 268 -15.58 9.35 1.40
C LEU A 268 -15.17 9.06 -0.05
N GLN A 269 -14.01 8.47 -0.29
CA GLN A 269 -13.55 8.06 -1.63
C GLN A 269 -14.47 7.00 -2.26
N LEU A 270 -15.06 6.13 -1.45
CA LEU A 270 -16.08 5.16 -1.89
C LEU A 270 -17.46 5.80 -2.10
N GLY A 271 -17.65 7.11 -1.86
CA GLY A 271 -18.93 7.79 -1.95
C GLY A 271 -19.85 7.55 -0.74
N LEU A 272 -19.27 7.16 0.40
CA LEU A 272 -19.98 6.92 1.67
C LEU A 272 -19.75 8.07 2.66
N LYS A 273 -20.54 8.11 3.74
CA LYS A 273 -20.35 9.08 4.81
C LYS A 273 -19.27 8.62 5.78
N PRO A 274 -18.60 9.54 6.51
CA PRO A 274 -17.66 9.17 7.56
C PRO A 274 -18.31 8.35 8.68
N ASN A 275 -17.57 7.39 9.25
CA ASN A 275 -17.98 6.62 10.43
C ASN A 275 -17.65 7.34 11.75
N TYR A 276 -16.55 8.09 11.79
CA TYR A 276 -15.94 8.60 13.02
C TYR A 276 -15.96 10.13 13.12
N GLY A 277 -16.05 10.83 11.99
CA GLY A 277 -16.08 12.29 11.94
C GLY A 277 -14.75 12.97 12.26
N VAL A 278 -13.63 12.27 12.11
CA VAL A 278 -12.27 12.81 12.34
C VAL A 278 -11.83 13.60 11.10
N LYS A 279 -11.94 14.93 11.17
CA LYS A 279 -11.66 15.81 10.03
C LYS A 279 -10.16 16.08 9.83
N ASP A 280 -9.46 16.37 10.91
CA ASP A 280 -8.08 16.80 10.88
C ASP A 280 -7.16 15.58 11.15
N ASN A 281 -6.01 15.54 10.46
CA ASN A 281 -5.00 14.53 10.69
C ASN A 281 -4.35 14.75 12.07
N PRO A 282 -4.50 13.82 13.04
CA PRO A 282 -3.88 13.97 14.36
C PRO A 282 -2.36 13.85 14.34
N LEU A 283 -1.79 13.36 13.24
CA LEU A 283 -0.34 13.20 13.03
C LEU A 283 0.10 14.08 11.85
N GLU A 284 -0.03 15.41 11.99
CA GLU A 284 0.29 16.40 10.93
C GLU A 284 1.69 16.22 10.34
N TRP A 285 2.65 15.75 11.15
CA TRP A 285 4.01 15.50 10.70
C TRP A 285 4.12 14.43 9.61
N VAL A 286 3.14 13.52 9.50
CA VAL A 286 3.09 12.49 8.45
C VAL A 286 2.91 13.15 7.08
N ASP A 287 1.98 14.09 6.97
CA ASP A 287 1.73 14.82 5.72
C ASP A 287 2.97 15.58 5.26
N TRP A 288 3.74 16.11 6.23
CA TRP A 288 4.97 16.82 5.95
C TRP A 288 6.10 15.91 5.43
N ILE A 289 6.26 14.70 6.01
CA ILE A 289 7.27 13.74 5.54
C ILE A 289 6.89 13.20 4.16
N VAL A 290 5.64 12.79 3.97
CA VAL A 290 5.16 12.22 2.70
C VAL A 290 5.19 13.28 1.59
N GLY A 291 4.73 14.50 1.85
CA GLY A 291 4.79 15.60 0.90
C GLY A 291 6.23 16.01 0.53
N GLY A 292 7.18 15.89 1.46
CA GLY A 292 8.60 16.10 1.19
C GLY A 292 9.19 15.10 0.20
N VAL A 293 8.76 13.84 0.26
CA VAL A 293 9.18 12.78 -0.69
C VAL A 293 8.66 13.06 -2.10
N GLU A 294 7.42 13.52 -2.25
CA GLU A 294 6.86 13.90 -3.55
C GLU A 294 7.66 15.04 -4.19
N HIS A 295 8.05 16.05 -3.42
CA HIS A 295 8.87 17.16 -3.90
C HIS A 295 10.30 16.74 -4.28
N THR A 296 10.93 15.88 -3.51
CA THR A 296 12.29 15.38 -3.80
C THR A 296 12.31 14.60 -5.10
N ASN A 297 11.34 13.71 -5.32
CA ASN A 297 11.24 12.96 -6.60
C ASN A 297 10.97 13.85 -7.81
N PHE A 298 10.30 14.97 -7.64
CA PHE A 298 10.10 15.95 -8.73
C PHE A 298 11.41 16.65 -9.13
N PHE A 299 12.34 16.88 -8.19
CA PHE A 299 13.63 17.52 -8.46
C PHE A 299 14.77 16.51 -8.72
N GLU A 300 14.67 15.29 -8.20
CA GLU A 300 15.54 14.16 -8.51
C GLU A 300 14.98 13.37 -9.70
N ASN A 301 14.55 14.06 -10.76
CA ASN A 301 14.36 13.39 -12.03
C ASN A 301 15.60 12.56 -12.28
N ARG A 302 15.50 11.22 -12.29
CA ARG A 302 16.53 10.36 -12.87
C ARG A 302 16.89 11.02 -14.18
N SER A 303 18.11 11.46 -14.32
CA SER A 303 18.64 11.94 -15.59
C SER A 303 18.58 10.80 -16.59
N THR A 304 17.40 10.57 -17.15
CA THR A 304 17.18 9.74 -18.34
C THR A 304 17.50 10.53 -19.60
N GLU A 305 18.11 11.70 -19.47
CA GLU A 305 18.95 12.23 -20.50
C GLU A 305 20.25 11.38 -20.57
N TYR A 306 20.11 10.14 -21.01
CA TYR A 306 21.06 9.68 -21.98
C TYR A 306 21.05 10.78 -23.04
N ALA A 307 22.09 11.59 -23.03
CA ALA A 307 22.40 12.40 -24.18
C ALA A 307 22.28 11.42 -25.34
N LYS A 308 21.26 11.56 -26.18
CA LYS A 308 21.30 11.05 -27.53
C LYS A 308 22.50 11.79 -28.11
N GLY A 309 23.67 11.16 -27.98
CA GLY A 309 24.80 11.54 -28.78
C GLY A 309 24.24 11.52 -30.19
N THR A 310 24.05 12.68 -30.73
CA THR A 310 23.74 12.85 -32.13
C THR A 310 24.89 12.16 -32.84
N LEU A 311 24.68 10.90 -33.21
CA LEU A 311 25.44 10.28 -34.29
C LEU A 311 25.05 11.09 -35.53
N THR A 312 25.78 12.18 -35.74
CA THR A 312 25.79 12.90 -37.00
C THR A 312 26.75 12.16 -37.90
N GLY A 313 26.24 11.31 -38.77
CA GLY A 313 26.92 10.56 -39.77
C GLY A 313 25.98 9.58 -40.44
N THR A 314 26.20 9.29 -41.70
CA THR A 314 25.48 8.26 -42.43
C THR A 314 26.14 6.90 -42.19
N TRP A 315 25.41 5.79 -42.36
CA TRP A 315 25.92 4.43 -42.22
C TRP A 315 27.12 4.15 -43.13
N ASP A 316 27.23 4.89 -44.27
CA ASP A 316 28.35 4.75 -45.22
C ASP A 316 29.66 5.37 -44.69
N GLU A 317 29.60 6.29 -43.72
CA GLU A 317 30.77 6.87 -43.06
C GLU A 317 31.32 6.03 -41.91
N ALA A 318 30.55 5.06 -41.41
CA ALA A 318 30.92 4.18 -40.30
C ALA A 318 31.75 2.95 -40.73
N PHE A 319 31.80 2.66 -42.03
CA PHE A 319 32.46 1.45 -42.58
C PHE A 319 33.51 1.74 -43.68
N ASN A 320 34.00 2.97 -43.82
CA ASN A 320 35.15 3.32 -44.65
C ASN A 320 36.39 3.67 -43.83
#